data_30a4f549084c3a38295c9c250753a1eb
#
_entry.id   30a4f549084c3a38295c9c250753a1eb
#
_cell.length_a   1.000
_cell.length_b   1.000
_cell.length_c   1.000
_cell.angle_alpha   90.00
_cell.angle_beta   90.00
_cell.angle_gamma   90.00
#
_symmetry.space_group_name_H-M   'P 1'
#
loop_
_entity.id
_entity.type
_entity.pdbx_description
1 polymer ?
#
loop_
_entity_poly.entity_id
_entity_poly.type
_entity_poly.pdbx_seq_one_letter_code
_entity_poly.pdbx_strand_id
1 'polypeptide(L)'
;MGNIFCGIVIASACRRNETAAREDLPVKTLLLLRHAKAAESSVDATDHARPLAARGTKDAKAIAAHLRANGFSIERIYASSSQRTKETYDAIAPALPGVPVAYRDRLYLVDASDLLEFIQGLPDNVGSVMIIGHNPTFYVVAMTLAREAAPGQETAMAALKEKFPTGALCSLQFNVAHWKEVRARGGTLTGFVRPKDLED
;
A
#
# COMPACT_ATOMS: atom_id res chain seq x y z
N MET A 1 -36.54 -27.87 57.76
CA MET A 1 -37.02 -27.22 56.50
C MET A 1 -35.93 -26.32 56.01
N GLY A 2 -35.13 -26.83 55.10
CA GLY A 2 -34.02 -26.12 54.53
C GLY A 2 -34.35 -25.56 53.12
N ASN A 3 -33.92 -24.38 52.80
CA ASN A 3 -33.92 -23.90 51.43
C ASN A 3 -32.51 -23.54 51.03
N ILE A 4 -32.02 -24.32 50.06
CA ILE A 4 -30.75 -24.16 49.37
C ILE A 4 -30.99 -23.14 48.26
N PHE A 5 -30.32 -21.97 48.29
CA PHE A 5 -30.20 -21.09 47.11
C PHE A 5 -28.84 -21.33 46.49
N CYS A 6 -28.85 -21.99 45.36
CA CYS A 6 -27.71 -22.12 44.46
C CYS A 6 -27.62 -20.85 43.60
N GLY A 7 -26.69 -19.99 43.91
CA GLY A 7 -26.39 -18.82 43.10
C GLY A 7 -25.49 -19.16 41.91
N ILE A 8 -26.03 -19.04 40.70
CA ILE A 8 -25.31 -19.18 39.44
C ILE A 8 -24.49 -17.92 39.25
N VAL A 9 -23.16 -18.01 39.42
CA VAL A 9 -22.21 -17.00 38.95
C VAL A 9 -21.82 -17.35 37.51
N ILE A 10 -22.44 -16.68 36.55
CA ILE A 10 -22.14 -16.87 35.13
C ILE A 10 -21.10 -15.82 34.69
N ALA A 11 -19.96 -16.35 34.38
CA ALA A 11 -18.99 -15.91 33.34
C ALA A 11 -19.26 -14.54 32.65
N SER A 12 -18.55 -13.52 33.10
CA SER A 12 -18.34 -12.26 32.37
C SER A 12 -16.85 -11.94 32.24
N ALA A 13 -16.01 -12.91 31.98
CA ALA A 13 -14.55 -12.72 31.96
C ALA A 13 -13.87 -13.04 30.63
N CYS A 14 -14.59 -13.16 29.49
CA CYS A 14 -13.96 -13.62 28.24
C CYS A 14 -13.97 -12.60 27.08
N ARG A 15 -14.24 -11.31 27.30
CA ARG A 15 -14.24 -10.32 26.21
C ARG A 15 -13.25 -9.15 26.38
N ARG A 16 -12.40 -9.16 27.39
CA ARG A 16 -11.48 -8.04 27.67
C ARG A 16 -10.04 -8.25 27.22
N ASN A 17 -9.69 -9.41 26.63
CA ASN A 17 -8.29 -9.73 26.32
C ASN A 17 -7.92 -9.73 24.82
N GLU A 18 -8.89 -9.57 23.90
CA GLU A 18 -8.57 -9.58 22.46
C GLU A 18 -8.15 -8.21 21.90
N THR A 19 -8.58 -7.12 22.54
CA THR A 19 -8.22 -5.76 22.09
C THR A 19 -6.83 -5.33 22.58
N ALA A 20 -6.43 -5.73 23.79
CA ALA A 20 -5.11 -5.37 24.34
C ALA A 20 -3.94 -6.15 23.71
N ALA A 21 -4.18 -7.35 23.17
CA ALA A 21 -3.14 -8.16 22.52
C ALA A 21 -2.78 -7.70 21.10
N ARG A 22 -3.53 -6.74 20.53
CA ARG A 22 -3.27 -6.21 19.17
C ARG A 22 -2.39 -4.98 19.11
N GLU A 23 -2.17 -4.30 20.24
CA GLU A 23 -1.37 -3.07 20.28
C GLU A 23 0.15 -3.33 20.29
N ASP A 24 0.59 -4.55 20.64
CA ASP A 24 2.01 -4.95 20.71
C ASP A 24 2.50 -5.74 19.47
N LEU A 25 1.66 -5.94 18.44
CA LEU A 25 2.09 -6.64 17.24
C LEU A 25 2.98 -5.72 16.37
N PRO A 26 4.03 -6.29 15.74
CA PRO A 26 4.83 -5.53 14.80
C PRO A 26 3.96 -5.04 13.64
N VAL A 27 4.21 -3.80 13.23
CA VAL A 27 3.43 -3.15 12.16
C VAL A 27 4.08 -3.49 10.81
N LYS A 28 3.30 -4.03 9.88
CA LYS A 28 3.68 -4.13 8.47
C LYS A 28 3.12 -2.92 7.71
N THR A 29 3.98 -2.24 6.94
CA THR A 29 3.62 -1.07 6.14
C THR A 29 3.71 -1.40 4.65
N LEU A 30 2.60 -1.24 3.94
CA LEU A 30 2.50 -1.43 2.50
C LEU A 30 2.26 -0.09 1.81
N LEU A 31 3.15 0.26 0.88
CA LEU A 31 2.98 1.40 0.00
C LEU A 31 2.69 0.90 -1.41
N LEU A 32 1.61 1.38 -2.01
CA LEU A 32 1.25 1.10 -3.40
C LEU A 32 1.41 2.41 -4.20
N LEU A 33 2.41 2.46 -5.08
CA LEU A 33 2.65 3.58 -5.98
C LEU A 33 2.25 3.18 -7.41
N ARG A 34 1.16 3.75 -7.93
CA ARG A 34 0.86 3.56 -9.34
C ARG A 34 1.88 4.32 -10.18
N HIS A 35 2.38 3.69 -11.26
CA HIS A 35 3.29 4.37 -12.19
C HIS A 35 2.76 5.76 -12.59
N ALA A 36 3.65 6.71 -12.82
CA ALA A 36 3.29 8.05 -13.24
C ALA A 36 2.78 8.07 -14.70
N LYS A 37 2.29 9.22 -15.18
CA LYS A 37 1.65 9.32 -16.50
C LYS A 37 2.58 8.85 -17.61
N ALA A 38 2.20 7.78 -18.31
CA ALA A 38 2.92 7.30 -19.49
C ALA A 38 2.62 8.14 -20.72
N ALA A 39 3.56 8.17 -21.66
CA ALA A 39 3.37 8.70 -23.01
C ALA A 39 2.27 7.92 -23.75
N GLU A 40 1.72 8.49 -24.80
CA GLU A 40 0.82 7.80 -25.70
C GLU A 40 1.53 6.62 -26.39
N SER A 41 0.78 5.60 -26.74
CA SER A 41 1.35 4.46 -27.51
C SER A 41 1.76 4.94 -28.90
N SER A 42 3.01 4.67 -29.28
CA SER A 42 3.39 4.75 -30.70
C SER A 42 2.97 3.47 -31.41
N VAL A 43 2.77 3.55 -32.73
CA VAL A 43 2.32 2.44 -33.57
C VAL A 43 3.26 1.23 -33.47
N ASP A 44 4.54 1.47 -33.23
CA ASP A 44 5.61 0.46 -33.24
C ASP A 44 6.06 -0.01 -31.83
N ALA A 45 5.53 0.56 -30.74
CA ALA A 45 5.94 0.22 -29.39
C ALA A 45 4.91 -0.67 -28.67
N THR A 46 5.39 -1.71 -27.99
CA THR A 46 4.55 -2.50 -27.11
C THR A 46 4.10 -1.68 -25.90
N ASP A 47 2.94 -1.97 -25.32
CA ASP A 47 2.48 -1.29 -24.11
C ASP A 47 3.49 -1.40 -22.96
N HIS A 48 4.21 -2.50 -22.85
CA HIS A 48 5.25 -2.72 -21.84
C HIS A 48 6.41 -1.73 -21.98
N ALA A 49 6.79 -1.37 -23.19
CA ALA A 49 7.90 -0.46 -23.50
C ALA A 49 7.54 1.03 -23.43
N ARG A 50 6.29 1.40 -23.18
CA ARG A 50 5.86 2.81 -23.10
C ARG A 50 6.57 3.57 -21.98
N PRO A 51 7.29 4.67 -22.29
CA PRO A 51 7.98 5.50 -21.30
C PRO A 51 7.02 6.44 -20.57
N LEU A 52 7.53 7.19 -19.61
CA LEU A 52 6.80 8.31 -19.02
C LEU A 52 6.64 9.48 -20.02
N ALA A 53 5.51 10.16 -19.91
CA ALA A 53 5.34 11.49 -20.48
C ALA A 53 6.09 12.53 -19.63
N ALA A 54 6.36 13.71 -20.20
CA ALA A 54 7.00 14.82 -19.47
C ALA A 54 6.22 15.16 -18.16
N ARG A 55 4.88 15.19 -18.22
CA ARG A 55 4.05 15.35 -17.03
C ARG A 55 4.28 14.22 -16.03
N GLY A 56 4.38 12.97 -16.48
CA GLY A 56 4.62 11.83 -15.58
C GLY A 56 5.94 11.96 -14.83
N THR A 57 6.99 12.43 -15.49
CA THR A 57 8.28 12.70 -14.84
C THR A 57 8.15 13.81 -13.77
N LYS A 58 7.39 14.89 -14.05
CA LYS A 58 7.10 15.95 -13.07
C LYS A 58 6.32 15.38 -11.87
N ASP A 59 5.27 14.61 -12.13
CA ASP A 59 4.42 13.98 -11.10
C ASP A 59 5.24 13.05 -10.19
N ALA A 60 6.12 12.22 -10.78
CA ALA A 60 7.00 11.32 -10.02
C ALA A 60 7.99 12.08 -9.13
N LYS A 61 8.54 13.20 -9.60
CA LYS A 61 9.42 14.08 -8.80
C LYS A 61 8.67 14.73 -7.64
N ALA A 62 7.41 15.12 -7.81
CA ALA A 62 6.57 15.62 -6.71
C ALA A 62 6.35 14.55 -5.65
N ILE A 63 6.08 13.30 -6.05
CA ILE A 63 6.02 12.16 -5.12
C ILE A 63 7.37 11.94 -4.41
N ALA A 64 8.50 12.06 -5.11
CA ALA A 64 9.82 11.97 -4.48
C ALA A 64 10.02 13.03 -3.39
N ALA A 65 9.61 14.27 -3.65
CA ALA A 65 9.65 15.35 -2.66
C ALA A 65 8.76 15.03 -1.45
N HIS A 66 7.56 14.53 -1.68
CA HIS A 66 6.62 14.10 -0.63
C HIS A 66 7.21 12.96 0.23
N LEU A 67 7.80 11.93 -0.39
CA LEU A 67 8.45 10.82 0.32
C LEU A 67 9.56 11.33 1.23
N ARG A 68 10.39 12.26 0.75
CA ARG A 68 11.48 12.87 1.53
C ARG A 68 10.97 13.71 2.68
N ALA A 69 9.97 14.58 2.44
CA ALA A 69 9.43 15.50 3.44
C ALA A 69 8.74 14.77 4.60
N ASN A 70 8.16 13.59 4.33
CA ASN A 70 7.41 12.82 5.33
C ASN A 70 8.22 11.66 5.94
N GLY A 71 9.49 11.50 5.60
CA GLY A 71 10.39 10.54 6.25
C GLY A 71 9.92 9.09 6.16
N PHE A 72 9.36 8.66 5.03
CA PHE A 72 8.93 7.27 4.85
C PHE A 72 10.11 6.31 5.02
N SER A 73 10.01 5.40 5.99
CA SER A 73 10.96 4.31 6.18
C SER A 73 10.55 3.13 5.31
N ILE A 74 11.17 3.00 4.13
CA ILE A 74 10.92 1.91 3.20
C ILE A 74 12.14 1.02 3.17
N GLU A 75 11.95 -0.29 3.43
CA GLU A 75 13.04 -1.26 3.51
C GLU A 75 13.27 -2.00 2.19
N ARG A 76 12.21 -2.11 1.35
CA ARG A 76 12.30 -2.80 0.06
C ARG A 76 11.29 -2.28 -0.94
N ILE A 77 11.71 -2.25 -2.21
CA ILE A 77 10.86 -1.87 -3.32
C ILE A 77 10.74 -3.05 -4.30
N TYR A 78 9.51 -3.35 -4.71
CA TYR A 78 9.22 -4.22 -5.84
C TYR A 78 8.53 -3.41 -6.92
N ALA A 79 8.97 -3.54 -8.16
CA ALA A 79 8.40 -2.80 -9.28
C ALA A 79 8.06 -3.75 -10.43
N SER A 80 6.98 -3.46 -11.15
CA SER A 80 6.71 -4.07 -12.44
C SER A 80 7.88 -3.81 -13.40
N SER A 81 8.14 -4.74 -14.30
CA SER A 81 9.23 -4.64 -15.27
C SER A 81 8.96 -3.66 -16.43
N SER A 82 7.74 -3.09 -16.52
CA SER A 82 7.42 -2.14 -17.60
C SER A 82 8.26 -0.86 -17.54
N GLN A 83 8.50 -0.26 -18.70
CA GLN A 83 9.35 0.93 -18.80
C GLN A 83 8.85 2.09 -17.91
N ARG A 84 7.53 2.37 -17.92
CA ARG A 84 6.93 3.44 -17.12
C ARG A 84 7.08 3.23 -15.61
N THR A 85 7.12 2.01 -15.12
CA THR A 85 7.36 1.73 -13.69
C THR A 85 8.84 1.88 -13.34
N LYS A 86 9.76 1.48 -14.22
CA LYS A 86 11.20 1.71 -14.05
C LYS A 86 11.51 3.19 -13.98
N GLU A 87 11.00 3.98 -14.92
CA GLU A 87 11.21 5.43 -14.96
C GLU A 87 10.52 6.15 -13.77
N THR A 88 9.38 5.61 -13.28
CA THR A 88 8.78 6.12 -12.04
C THR A 88 9.71 5.88 -10.86
N TYR A 89 10.28 4.67 -10.74
CA TYR A 89 11.27 4.37 -9.72
C TYR A 89 12.51 5.27 -9.84
N ASP A 90 13.07 5.42 -11.02
CA ASP A 90 14.26 6.25 -11.26
C ASP A 90 14.04 7.70 -10.78
N ALA A 91 12.83 8.23 -10.98
CA ALA A 91 12.47 9.56 -10.53
C ALA A 91 12.34 9.69 -8.99
N ILE A 92 11.93 8.61 -8.29
CA ILE A 92 11.79 8.63 -6.82
C ILE A 92 13.03 8.13 -6.09
N ALA A 93 13.92 7.37 -6.74
CA ALA A 93 15.10 6.76 -6.14
C ALA A 93 16.00 7.74 -5.34
N PRO A 94 16.20 9.00 -5.78
CA PRO A 94 16.97 9.99 -5.01
C PRO A 94 16.36 10.35 -3.64
N ALA A 95 15.06 10.06 -3.42
CA ALA A 95 14.40 10.24 -2.13
C ALA A 95 14.54 9.02 -1.20
N LEU A 96 15.02 7.90 -1.73
CA LEU A 96 15.08 6.58 -1.06
C LEU A 96 16.50 5.98 -1.19
N PRO A 97 17.55 6.68 -0.72
CA PRO A 97 18.92 6.22 -0.88
C PRO A 97 19.15 4.88 -0.19
N GLY A 98 19.79 3.93 -0.89
CA GLY A 98 20.15 2.62 -0.34
C GLY A 98 19.00 1.61 -0.24
N VAL A 99 17.76 1.99 -0.58
CA VAL A 99 16.64 1.04 -0.56
C VAL A 99 16.72 0.10 -1.77
N PRO A 100 16.83 -1.23 -1.57
CA PRO A 100 16.95 -2.18 -2.66
C PRO A 100 15.64 -2.28 -3.46
N VAL A 101 15.77 -2.27 -4.80
CA VAL A 101 14.65 -2.49 -5.73
C VAL A 101 14.79 -3.82 -6.45
N ALA A 102 13.66 -4.49 -6.66
CA ALA A 102 13.58 -5.71 -7.46
C ALA A 102 12.45 -5.60 -8.50
N TYR A 103 12.81 -5.67 -9.77
CA TYR A 103 11.84 -5.72 -10.86
C TYR A 103 11.27 -7.13 -10.99
N ARG A 104 9.95 -7.21 -11.23
CA ARG A 104 9.21 -8.48 -11.31
C ARG A 104 8.23 -8.45 -12.48
N ASP A 105 8.40 -9.36 -13.43
CA ASP A 105 7.49 -9.50 -14.59
C ASP A 105 6.07 -9.84 -14.15
N ARG A 106 5.92 -10.65 -13.11
CA ARG A 106 4.62 -11.01 -12.55
C ARG A 106 3.83 -9.84 -11.94
N LEU A 107 4.43 -8.66 -11.77
CA LEU A 107 3.72 -7.44 -11.37
C LEU A 107 3.20 -6.63 -12.56
N TYR A 108 3.50 -7.06 -13.79
CA TYR A 108 2.93 -6.51 -15.01
C TYR A 108 1.64 -7.25 -15.36
N LEU A 109 0.53 -6.52 -15.52
CA LEU A 109 -0.82 -7.08 -15.78
C LEU A 109 -1.31 -8.09 -14.71
N VAL A 110 -0.76 -8.00 -13.49
CA VAL A 110 -1.16 -8.82 -12.35
C VAL A 110 -2.62 -8.53 -11.97
N ASP A 111 -3.39 -9.53 -11.62
CA ASP A 111 -4.71 -9.34 -11.04
C ASP A 111 -4.67 -9.07 -9.52
N ALA A 112 -5.84 -8.83 -8.90
CA ALA A 112 -5.90 -8.46 -7.49
C ALA A 112 -5.60 -9.63 -6.55
N SER A 113 -5.97 -10.86 -6.91
CA SER A 113 -5.69 -12.07 -6.13
C SER A 113 -4.21 -12.39 -6.15
N ASP A 114 -3.58 -12.35 -7.31
CA ASP A 114 -2.15 -12.62 -7.47
C ASP A 114 -1.28 -11.54 -6.78
N LEU A 115 -1.72 -10.27 -6.82
CA LEU A 115 -1.03 -9.22 -6.07
C LEU A 115 -1.17 -9.41 -4.56
N LEU A 116 -2.32 -9.84 -4.08
CA LEU A 116 -2.51 -10.16 -2.66
C LEU A 116 -1.64 -11.35 -2.24
N GLU A 117 -1.59 -12.41 -3.04
CA GLU A 117 -0.68 -13.54 -2.81
C GLU A 117 0.79 -13.11 -2.80
N PHE A 118 1.18 -12.21 -3.73
CA PHE A 118 2.51 -11.61 -3.73
C PHE A 118 2.83 -10.89 -2.42
N ILE A 119 1.89 -10.08 -1.91
CA ILE A 119 2.03 -9.35 -0.66
C ILE A 119 2.15 -10.34 0.51
N GLN A 120 1.31 -11.37 0.56
CA GLN A 120 1.34 -12.40 1.60
C GLN A 120 2.61 -13.25 1.60
N GLY A 121 3.27 -13.37 0.44
CA GLY A 121 4.55 -14.06 0.28
C GLY A 121 5.79 -13.19 0.53
N LEU A 122 5.64 -11.94 0.99
CA LEU A 122 6.79 -11.08 1.31
C LEU A 122 7.58 -11.63 2.52
N PRO A 123 8.90 -11.40 2.57
CA PRO A 123 9.73 -11.88 3.67
C PRO A 123 9.40 -11.15 4.98
N ASP A 124 9.19 -11.88 6.05
CA ASP A 124 8.75 -11.34 7.33
C ASP A 124 9.79 -10.47 8.04
N ASN A 125 11.08 -10.61 7.69
CA ASN A 125 12.14 -9.74 8.17
C ASN A 125 12.14 -8.34 7.56
N VAL A 126 11.20 -8.06 6.62
CA VAL A 126 10.96 -6.74 6.03
C VAL A 126 9.65 -6.20 6.59
N GLY A 127 9.70 -5.07 7.28
CA GLY A 127 8.53 -4.44 7.91
C GLY A 127 7.80 -3.47 6.98
N SER A 128 8.52 -2.83 6.04
CA SER A 128 7.97 -1.81 5.16
C SER A 128 8.34 -2.05 3.69
N VAL A 129 7.33 -2.18 2.85
CA VAL A 129 7.49 -2.49 1.42
C VAL A 129 6.74 -1.50 0.56
N MET A 130 7.40 -0.99 -0.49
CA MET A 130 6.73 -0.28 -1.58
C MET A 130 6.59 -1.20 -2.79
N ILE A 131 5.41 -1.20 -3.41
CA ILE A 131 5.17 -1.85 -4.71
C ILE A 131 4.84 -0.77 -5.73
N ILE A 132 5.52 -0.78 -6.89
CA ILE A 132 5.26 0.13 -8.01
C ILE A 132 4.62 -0.66 -9.15
N GLY A 133 3.40 -0.30 -9.54
CA GLY A 133 2.64 -1.08 -10.52
C GLY A 133 1.47 -0.34 -11.15
N HIS A 134 0.37 -1.05 -11.36
CA HIS A 134 -0.67 -0.67 -12.32
C HIS A 134 -2.09 -0.72 -11.75
N ASN A 135 -2.99 0.04 -12.38
CA ASN A 135 -4.43 -0.14 -12.25
C ASN A 135 -4.95 -1.07 -13.36
N PRO A 136 -6.11 -1.73 -13.12
CA PRO A 136 -7.04 -1.53 -11.99
C PRO A 136 -6.61 -2.19 -10.67
N THR A 137 -5.63 -3.07 -10.70
CA THR A 137 -5.22 -3.94 -9.59
C THR A 137 -4.92 -3.18 -8.31
N PHE A 138 -4.15 -2.08 -8.39
CA PHE A 138 -3.82 -1.29 -7.20
C PHE A 138 -5.05 -0.67 -6.54
N TYR A 139 -5.99 -0.18 -7.34
CA TYR A 139 -7.24 0.34 -6.80
C TYR A 139 -8.05 -0.76 -6.09
N VAL A 140 -8.21 -1.92 -6.73
CA VAL A 140 -8.96 -3.04 -6.16
C VAL A 140 -8.30 -3.53 -4.86
N VAL A 141 -6.99 -3.74 -4.85
CA VAL A 141 -6.26 -4.21 -3.66
C VAL A 141 -6.29 -3.18 -2.54
N ALA A 142 -6.06 -1.90 -2.81
CA ALA A 142 -6.13 -0.86 -1.80
C ALA A 142 -7.53 -0.79 -1.15
N MET A 143 -8.59 -0.83 -1.96
CA MET A 143 -9.98 -0.84 -1.48
C MET A 143 -10.34 -2.11 -0.71
N THR A 144 -9.82 -3.25 -1.12
CA THR A 144 -10.04 -4.54 -0.44
C THR A 144 -9.36 -4.56 0.94
N LEU A 145 -8.13 -4.09 1.03
CA LEU A 145 -7.31 -4.15 2.23
C LEU A 145 -7.67 -3.07 3.26
N ALA A 146 -8.04 -1.86 2.82
CA ALA A 146 -8.39 -0.78 3.72
C ALA A 146 -9.69 -1.06 4.47
N ARG A 147 -9.63 -1.06 5.81
CA ARG A 147 -10.77 -1.13 6.71
C ARG A 147 -11.29 0.27 7.01
N GLU A 148 -10.40 1.12 7.47
CA GLU A 148 -10.67 2.47 7.96
C GLU A 148 -9.49 3.39 7.62
N ALA A 149 -9.71 4.70 7.75
CA ALA A 149 -8.66 5.70 7.73
C ALA A 149 -8.06 5.87 9.14
N ALA A 150 -6.77 6.15 9.22
CA ALA A 150 -6.17 6.66 10.44
C ALA A 150 -6.78 8.03 10.79
N PRO A 151 -6.75 8.44 12.06
CA PRO A 151 -7.24 9.76 12.47
C PRO A 151 -6.65 10.88 11.60
N GLY A 152 -7.49 11.77 11.06
CA GLY A 152 -7.08 12.84 10.15
C GLY A 152 -6.88 12.43 8.69
N GLN A 153 -7.12 11.16 8.33
CA GLN A 153 -6.98 10.64 6.96
C GLN A 153 -8.33 10.39 6.25
N GLU A 154 -9.41 10.97 6.74
CA GLU A 154 -10.76 10.80 6.17
C GLU A 154 -10.85 11.33 4.73
N THR A 155 -10.19 12.46 4.46
CA THR A 155 -10.09 13.04 3.11
C THR A 155 -9.29 12.13 2.17
N ALA A 156 -8.20 11.51 2.65
CA ALA A 156 -7.43 10.54 1.89
C ALA A 156 -8.27 9.31 1.53
N MET A 157 -9.07 8.79 2.47
CA MET A 157 -9.99 7.69 2.22
C MET A 157 -11.06 8.07 1.19
N ALA A 158 -11.63 9.27 1.27
CA ALA A 158 -12.60 9.74 0.29
C ALA A 158 -11.97 9.84 -1.12
N ALA A 159 -10.75 10.38 -1.20
CA ALA A 159 -10.01 10.48 -2.45
C ALA A 159 -9.65 9.11 -3.06
N LEU A 160 -9.27 8.13 -2.22
CA LEU A 160 -9.02 6.74 -2.65
C LEU A 160 -10.30 6.11 -3.22
N LYS A 161 -11.45 6.30 -2.56
CA LYS A 161 -12.75 5.79 -3.03
C LYS A 161 -13.16 6.38 -4.38
N GLU A 162 -12.79 7.62 -4.66
CA GLU A 162 -13.07 8.27 -5.94
C GLU A 162 -12.30 7.61 -7.09
N LYS A 163 -10.97 7.52 -6.98
CA LYS A 163 -10.10 6.92 -8.00
C LYS A 163 -8.65 6.81 -7.52
N PHE A 164 -7.88 5.93 -8.16
CA PHE A 164 -6.44 5.78 -7.98
C PHE A 164 -5.71 6.24 -9.26
N PRO A 165 -5.39 7.54 -9.43
CA PRO A 165 -4.79 8.06 -10.67
C PRO A 165 -3.31 7.67 -10.81
N THR A 166 -2.72 7.90 -11.99
CA THR A 166 -1.27 7.73 -12.23
C THR A 166 -0.46 8.61 -11.28
N GLY A 167 0.63 8.07 -10.75
CA GLY A 167 1.46 8.73 -9.75
C GLY A 167 0.86 8.76 -8.34
N ALA A 168 -0.35 8.25 -8.10
CA ALA A 168 -0.90 8.21 -6.74
C ALA A 168 -0.15 7.20 -5.87
N LEU A 169 0.07 7.59 -4.62
CA LEU A 169 0.68 6.80 -3.56
C LEU A 169 -0.36 6.51 -2.47
N CYS A 170 -0.57 5.25 -2.17
CA CYS A 170 -1.40 4.77 -1.07
C CYS A 170 -0.53 4.11 0.00
N SER A 171 -0.71 4.45 1.26
CA SER A 171 -0.04 3.79 2.38
C SER A 171 -1.04 3.12 3.31
N LEU A 172 -0.77 1.87 3.65
CA LEU A 172 -1.58 1.01 4.51
C LEU A 172 -0.71 0.42 5.61
N GLN A 173 -1.21 0.38 6.82
CA GLN A 173 -0.57 -0.29 7.96
C GLN A 173 -1.42 -1.46 8.45
N PHE A 174 -0.75 -2.53 8.85
CA PHE A 174 -1.34 -3.77 9.34
C PHE A 174 -0.67 -4.14 10.66
N ASN A 175 -1.45 -4.32 11.72
CA ASN A 175 -0.99 -4.83 13.01
C ASN A 175 -0.91 -6.36 12.94
N VAL A 176 0.13 -6.87 12.27
CA VAL A 176 0.37 -8.31 12.04
C VAL A 176 1.86 -8.62 12.13
N ALA A 177 2.21 -9.80 12.62
CA ALA A 177 3.59 -10.26 12.70
C ALA A 177 4.12 -10.72 11.33
N HIS A 178 3.28 -11.31 10.51
CA HIS A 178 3.65 -11.92 9.25
C HIS A 178 2.83 -11.36 8.09
N TRP A 179 3.47 -11.16 6.92
CA TRP A 179 2.78 -10.71 5.70
C TRP A 179 1.65 -11.64 5.27
N LYS A 180 1.76 -12.95 5.51
CA LYS A 180 0.70 -13.93 5.23
C LYS A 180 -0.62 -13.67 5.96
N GLU A 181 -0.60 -12.85 7.01
CA GLU A 181 -1.77 -12.47 7.80
C GLU A 181 -2.51 -11.25 7.23
N VAL A 182 -1.92 -10.59 6.22
CA VAL A 182 -2.57 -9.50 5.50
C VAL A 182 -3.81 -10.04 4.78
N ARG A 183 -4.96 -9.41 5.06
CA ARG A 183 -6.27 -9.86 4.57
C ARG A 183 -7.21 -8.70 4.30
N ALA A 184 -8.29 -8.98 3.58
CA ALA A 184 -9.33 -8.00 3.31
C ALA A 184 -9.79 -7.31 4.61
N ARG A 185 -9.93 -5.99 4.56
CA ARG A 185 -10.33 -5.11 5.68
C ARG A 185 -9.44 -5.27 6.95
N GLY A 186 -8.18 -5.65 6.75
CA GLY A 186 -7.21 -5.78 7.83
C GLY A 186 -6.31 -4.56 8.02
N GLY A 187 -6.25 -3.66 7.04
CA GLY A 187 -5.36 -2.51 7.00
C GLY A 187 -6.00 -1.19 7.40
N THR A 188 -5.23 -0.32 8.02
CA THR A 188 -5.57 1.09 8.28
C THR A 188 -4.91 1.95 7.20
N LEU A 189 -5.69 2.78 6.50
CA LEU A 189 -5.17 3.74 5.53
C LEU A 189 -4.46 4.88 6.30
N THR A 190 -3.16 5.01 6.12
CA THR A 190 -2.34 6.05 6.75
C THR A 190 -2.02 7.21 5.81
N GLY A 191 -2.35 7.08 4.52
CA GLY A 191 -2.22 8.15 3.56
C GLY A 191 -2.65 7.74 2.16
N PHE A 192 -3.17 8.71 1.42
CA PHE A 192 -3.40 8.61 -0.01
C PHE A 192 -3.14 9.96 -0.63
N VAL A 193 -2.14 10.04 -1.50
CA VAL A 193 -1.65 11.28 -2.10
C VAL A 193 -1.64 11.14 -3.60
N ARG A 194 -2.21 12.13 -4.30
CA ARG A 194 -2.18 12.23 -5.76
C ARG A 194 -1.22 13.35 -6.18
N PRO A 195 -0.55 13.28 -7.34
CA PRO A 195 0.33 14.37 -7.78
C PRO A 195 -0.33 15.76 -7.72
N LYS A 196 -1.62 15.85 -8.07
CA LYS A 196 -2.37 17.11 -8.02
C LYS A 196 -2.54 17.68 -6.60
N ASP A 197 -2.42 16.86 -5.56
CA ASP A 197 -2.53 17.29 -4.16
C ASP A 197 -1.19 17.88 -3.65
N LEU A 198 -0.13 17.80 -4.48
CA LEU A 198 1.23 18.28 -4.23
C LEU A 198 1.64 19.44 -5.18
N GLU A 199 0.74 19.88 -6.03
CA GLU A 199 0.94 21.05 -6.89
C GLU A 199 0.55 22.30 -6.06
N ASP A 200 1.55 23.16 -5.77
CA ASP A 200 1.36 24.51 -5.25
C ASP A 200 0.97 25.49 -6.35
#